data_d0774acf304a75315aaf13d49792225f
#
_entry.id   d0774acf304a75315aaf13d49792225f
#
_cell.length_a   1.000
_cell.length_b   1.000
_cell.length_c   1.000
_cell.angle_alpha   90.00
_cell.angle_beta   90.00
_cell.angle_gamma   90.00
#
_symmetry.space_group_name_H-M   'P 1'
#
loop_
_entity.id
_entity.type
_entity.pdbx_description
1 polymer ?
#
loop_
_entity_poly.entity_id
_entity_poly.type
_entity_poly.pdbx_seq_one_letter_code
_entity_poly.pdbx_strand_id
1 'polypeptide(L)'
;NTRLVHDIMEELKDKDVTISAQEDLVGMIWKDRPPLPTKKGFFLEEAYSGKSTKDKLADIRTVMQEQNATHHIVTSLDDIAWMMNMRGWDISCFPVMLCYLVITHNENHIFIDENKLDEQMLANFRENAVAVHAYDDIYAFVKTIPADACVMLNTGVVNYAITQNL
;
A
#
# COMPACT_ATOMS: atom_id res chain seq x y z
N ASN A 1 -10.01 5.25 7.43
CA ASN A 1 -9.37 5.83 6.24
C ASN A 1 -9.31 7.36 6.34
N THR A 2 -8.53 7.99 5.48
CA THR A 2 -8.27 9.44 5.49
C THR A 2 -9.55 10.26 5.30
N ARG A 3 -10.40 9.90 4.34
CA ARG A 3 -11.65 10.63 4.08
C ARG A 3 -12.53 10.70 5.32
N LEU A 4 -12.75 9.56 5.99
CA LEU A 4 -13.56 9.52 7.20
C LEU A 4 -13.01 10.42 8.32
N VAL A 5 -11.68 10.48 8.48
CA VAL A 5 -11.07 11.37 9.49
C VAL A 5 -11.30 12.84 9.13
N HIS A 6 -11.13 13.21 7.86
CA HIS A 6 -11.41 14.58 7.40
C HIS A 6 -12.87 14.96 7.60
N ASP A 7 -13.83 14.07 7.27
CA ASP A 7 -15.27 14.31 7.47
C ASP A 7 -15.58 14.56 8.96
N ILE A 8 -15.01 13.73 9.86
CA ILE A 8 -15.15 13.92 11.31
C ILE A 8 -14.54 15.26 11.77
N MET A 9 -13.35 15.59 11.27
CA MET A 9 -12.69 16.86 11.62
C MET A 9 -13.52 18.07 11.17
N GLU A 10 -14.11 18.03 9.98
CA GLU A 10 -15.00 19.09 9.49
C GLU A 10 -16.26 19.24 10.35
N GLU A 11 -16.90 18.14 10.74
CA GLU A 11 -18.08 18.18 11.60
C GLU A 11 -17.79 18.70 13.02
N LEU A 12 -16.56 18.55 13.48
CA LEU A 12 -16.13 18.94 14.82
C LEU A 12 -15.38 20.27 14.89
N LYS A 13 -15.11 20.93 13.75
CA LYS A 13 -14.26 22.13 13.67
C LYS A 13 -14.71 23.30 14.56
N ASP A 14 -16.02 23.43 14.78
CA ASP A 14 -16.62 24.48 15.60
C ASP A 14 -16.86 24.03 17.06
N LYS A 15 -16.35 22.86 17.44
CA LYS A 15 -16.48 22.30 18.79
C LYS A 15 -15.12 22.28 19.47
N ASP A 16 -15.12 22.45 20.79
CA ASP A 16 -13.89 22.34 21.60
C ASP A 16 -13.52 20.86 21.79
N VAL A 17 -13.07 20.22 20.70
CA VAL A 17 -12.70 18.80 20.64
C VAL A 17 -11.36 18.64 19.96
N THR A 18 -10.45 17.90 20.58
CA THR A 18 -9.16 17.51 20.00
C THR A 18 -9.20 16.05 19.56
N ILE A 19 -8.88 15.77 18.30
CA ILE A 19 -8.73 14.41 17.79
C ILE A 19 -7.27 14.01 17.91
N SER A 20 -6.99 12.93 18.65
CA SER A 20 -5.65 12.34 18.76
C SER A 20 -5.67 10.93 18.17
N ALA A 21 -4.66 10.62 17.34
CA ALA A 21 -4.46 9.30 16.72
C ALA A 21 -3.04 8.76 17.01
N GLN A 22 -2.42 9.20 18.09
CA GLN A 22 -1.02 8.88 18.43
C GLN A 22 -0.87 7.51 19.11
N GLU A 23 -1.94 7.00 19.74
CA GLU A 23 -1.92 5.77 20.51
C GLU A 23 -2.86 4.72 19.92
N ASP A 24 -2.40 3.47 19.83
CA ASP A 24 -3.24 2.32 19.53
C ASP A 24 -4.01 1.86 20.77
N LEU A 25 -5.07 2.58 21.11
CA LEU A 25 -5.91 2.28 22.27
C LEU A 25 -6.50 0.86 22.21
N VAL A 26 -6.77 0.34 21.03
CA VAL A 26 -7.26 -1.04 20.84
C VAL A 26 -6.16 -2.05 21.19
N GLY A 27 -4.94 -1.84 20.69
CA GLY A 27 -3.79 -2.67 21.01
C GLY A 27 -3.45 -2.68 22.50
N MET A 28 -3.66 -1.56 23.21
CA MET A 28 -3.42 -1.48 24.67
C MET A 28 -4.33 -2.40 25.48
N ILE A 29 -5.56 -2.62 25.06
CA ILE A 29 -6.55 -3.44 25.78
C ILE A 29 -6.68 -4.87 25.22
N TRP A 30 -6.33 -5.08 23.94
CA TRP A 30 -6.40 -6.40 23.28
C TRP A 30 -5.10 -7.20 23.51
N LYS A 31 -4.94 -7.77 24.69
CA LYS A 31 -3.71 -8.45 25.13
C LYS A 31 -3.39 -9.74 24.37
N ASP A 32 -4.40 -10.41 23.85
CA ASP A 32 -4.30 -11.64 23.06
C ASP A 32 -4.44 -11.40 21.55
N ARG A 33 -4.14 -10.18 21.10
CA ARG A 33 -4.16 -9.81 19.68
C ARG A 33 -3.26 -10.75 18.88
N PRO A 34 -3.80 -11.45 17.85
CA PRO A 34 -3.00 -12.36 17.04
C PRO A 34 -1.92 -11.56 16.26
N PRO A 35 -0.76 -12.17 16.02
CA PRO A 35 0.26 -11.57 15.17
C PRO A 35 -0.23 -11.43 13.73
N LEU A 36 0.48 -10.61 12.94
CA LEU A 36 0.24 -10.52 11.51
C LEU A 36 0.42 -11.90 10.85
N PRO A 37 -0.36 -12.20 9.79
CA PRO A 37 -0.23 -13.45 9.05
C PRO A 37 1.16 -13.61 8.42
N THR A 38 1.69 -14.82 8.45
CA THR A 38 3.04 -15.14 7.96
C THR A 38 3.06 -16.20 6.85
N LYS A 39 1.90 -16.61 6.34
CA LYS A 39 1.83 -17.61 5.27
C LYS A 39 2.45 -17.06 3.99
N LYS A 40 3.23 -17.93 3.31
CA LYS A 40 3.79 -17.60 2.00
C LYS A 40 2.68 -17.37 0.98
N GLY A 41 2.86 -16.33 0.17
CA GLY A 41 2.09 -16.10 -1.03
C GLY A 41 2.62 -16.90 -2.22
N PHE A 42 2.08 -16.64 -3.39
CA PHE A 42 2.51 -17.23 -4.65
C PHE A 42 2.33 -16.27 -5.81
N PHE A 43 3.16 -16.43 -6.83
CA PHE A 43 3.04 -15.68 -8.08
C PHE A 43 1.93 -16.28 -8.95
N LEU A 44 1.07 -15.44 -9.51
CA LEU A 44 0.04 -15.84 -10.46
C LEU A 44 0.54 -15.61 -11.89
N GLU A 45 0.77 -16.70 -12.62
CA GLU A 45 1.26 -16.64 -13.99
C GLU A 45 0.38 -15.81 -14.91
N GLU A 46 1.00 -15.21 -15.93
CA GLU A 46 0.31 -14.34 -16.90
C GLU A 46 -0.83 -15.06 -17.64
N ALA A 47 -0.70 -16.35 -17.87
CA ALA A 47 -1.76 -17.19 -18.47
C ALA A 47 -3.09 -17.10 -17.69
N TYR A 48 -3.04 -16.86 -16.37
CA TYR A 48 -4.22 -16.71 -15.51
C TYR A 48 -4.54 -15.25 -15.19
N SER A 49 -3.53 -14.39 -15.11
CA SER A 49 -3.70 -12.97 -14.78
C SER A 49 -4.03 -12.11 -16.01
N GLY A 50 -3.82 -12.63 -17.22
CA GLY A 50 -4.15 -12.01 -18.50
C GLY A 50 -3.20 -10.88 -18.94
N LYS A 51 -2.30 -10.38 -18.06
CA LYS A 51 -1.37 -9.30 -18.37
C LYS A 51 -0.15 -9.35 -17.44
N SER A 52 1.03 -9.03 -17.99
CA SER A 52 2.27 -9.00 -17.20
C SER A 52 2.28 -7.86 -16.16
N THR A 53 3.04 -8.01 -15.08
CA THR A 53 3.31 -6.92 -14.12
C THR A 53 3.89 -5.70 -14.83
N LYS A 54 4.82 -5.92 -15.76
CA LYS A 54 5.45 -4.86 -16.56
C LYS A 54 4.43 -3.99 -17.29
N ASP A 55 3.52 -4.62 -18.02
CA ASP A 55 2.53 -3.91 -18.82
C ASP A 55 1.50 -3.18 -17.94
N LYS A 56 1.12 -3.79 -16.79
CA LYS A 56 0.23 -3.14 -15.83
C LYS A 56 0.88 -1.88 -15.23
N LEU A 57 2.15 -1.97 -14.84
CA LEU A 57 2.90 -0.80 -14.34
C LEU A 57 3.08 0.27 -15.42
N ALA A 58 3.26 -0.11 -16.68
CA ALA A 58 3.33 0.84 -17.79
C ALA A 58 2.01 1.59 -17.99
N ASP A 59 0.87 0.90 -17.94
CA ASP A 59 -0.45 1.55 -18.02
C ASP A 59 -0.67 2.54 -16.87
N ILE A 60 -0.30 2.15 -15.65
CA ILE A 60 -0.43 3.01 -14.48
C ILE A 60 0.43 4.27 -14.63
N ARG A 61 1.68 4.13 -15.12
CA ARG A 61 2.54 5.27 -15.38
C ARG A 61 1.99 6.21 -16.44
N THR A 62 1.28 5.68 -17.45
CA THR A 62 0.57 6.51 -18.43
C THR A 62 -0.48 7.38 -17.74
N VAL A 63 -1.31 6.79 -16.88
CA VAL A 63 -2.31 7.54 -16.09
C VAL A 63 -1.64 8.55 -15.14
N MET A 64 -0.54 8.16 -14.49
CA MET A 64 0.22 9.09 -13.64
C MET A 64 0.72 10.30 -14.41
N GLN A 65 1.22 10.10 -15.65
CA GLN A 65 1.67 11.20 -16.52
C GLN A 65 0.50 12.12 -16.92
N GLU A 66 -0.64 11.57 -17.30
CA GLU A 66 -1.85 12.34 -17.63
C GLU A 66 -2.35 13.19 -16.47
N GLN A 67 -2.15 12.73 -15.23
CA GLN A 67 -2.53 13.43 -14.00
C GLN A 67 -1.38 14.28 -13.41
N ASN A 68 -0.22 14.36 -14.07
CA ASN A 68 1.00 14.98 -13.57
C ASN A 68 1.46 14.44 -12.20
N ALA A 69 1.12 13.19 -11.88
CA ALA A 69 1.48 12.56 -10.64
C ALA A 69 2.92 12.01 -10.71
N THR A 70 3.72 12.32 -9.71
CA THR A 70 5.10 11.82 -9.56
C THR A 70 5.17 10.52 -8.79
N HIS A 71 4.21 10.31 -7.87
CA HIS A 71 4.09 9.14 -7.01
C HIS A 71 2.65 8.64 -7.01
N HIS A 72 2.48 7.32 -7.01
CA HIS A 72 1.19 6.68 -6.76
C HIS A 72 1.30 5.75 -5.57
N ILE A 73 0.59 6.06 -4.48
CA ILE A 73 0.53 5.23 -3.27
C ILE A 73 -0.71 4.36 -3.34
N VAL A 74 -0.51 3.05 -3.43
CA VAL A 74 -1.57 2.05 -3.47
C VAL A 74 -1.64 1.31 -2.15
N THR A 75 -2.82 1.30 -1.54
CA THR A 75 -3.09 0.63 -0.25
C THR A 75 -4.24 -0.38 -0.33
N SER A 76 -4.91 -0.48 -1.48
CA SER A 76 -5.89 -1.53 -1.77
C SER A 76 -5.15 -2.84 -2.04
N LEU A 77 -5.38 -3.85 -1.22
CA LEU A 77 -4.66 -5.13 -1.31
C LEU A 77 -4.96 -5.89 -2.60
N ASP A 78 -6.18 -5.80 -3.09
CA ASP A 78 -6.63 -6.38 -4.36
C ASP A 78 -6.01 -5.69 -5.57
N ASP A 79 -5.91 -4.37 -5.56
CA ASP A 79 -5.21 -3.62 -6.59
C ASP A 79 -3.74 -4.02 -6.66
N ILE A 80 -3.06 -4.08 -5.51
CA ILE A 80 -1.65 -4.52 -5.44
C ILE A 80 -1.50 -5.97 -5.92
N ALA A 81 -2.40 -6.85 -5.47
CA ALA A 81 -2.40 -8.25 -5.89
C ALA A 81 -2.58 -8.39 -7.41
N TRP A 82 -3.42 -7.55 -8.02
CA TRP A 82 -3.59 -7.49 -9.46
C TRP A 82 -2.36 -6.92 -10.16
N MET A 83 -1.84 -5.79 -9.72
CA MET A 83 -0.68 -5.11 -10.31
C MET A 83 0.56 -6.00 -10.33
N MET A 84 0.83 -6.65 -9.20
CA MET A 84 2.06 -7.42 -8.97
C MET A 84 1.93 -8.90 -9.35
N ASN A 85 0.77 -9.34 -9.83
CA ASN A 85 0.49 -10.75 -10.11
C ASN A 85 0.80 -11.67 -8.93
N MET A 86 0.51 -11.24 -7.72
CA MET A 86 0.75 -12.01 -6.51
C MET A 86 -0.56 -12.32 -5.77
N ARG A 87 -0.58 -13.45 -5.09
CA ARG A 87 -1.70 -13.89 -4.26
C ARG A 87 -1.20 -14.40 -2.92
N GLY A 88 -2.04 -14.34 -1.91
CA GLY A 88 -1.68 -14.82 -0.57
C GLY A 88 -2.89 -15.18 0.27
N TRP A 89 -2.67 -15.37 1.57
CA TRP A 89 -3.63 -15.96 2.48
C TRP A 89 -3.83 -15.13 3.75
N ASP A 90 -3.53 -13.83 3.70
CA ASP A 90 -3.55 -12.97 4.87
C ASP A 90 -4.97 -12.64 5.32
N ILE A 91 -5.92 -12.67 4.40
CA ILE A 91 -7.34 -12.45 4.68
C ILE A 91 -8.13 -13.71 4.32
N SER A 92 -8.98 -14.16 5.23
CA SER A 92 -9.82 -15.32 4.99
C SER A 92 -10.76 -15.10 3.80
N CYS A 93 -10.83 -16.07 2.89
CA CYS A 93 -11.66 -16.04 1.68
C CYS A 93 -11.29 -14.94 0.66
N PHE A 94 -10.16 -14.26 0.85
CA PHE A 94 -9.69 -13.23 -0.06
C PHE A 94 -8.18 -13.40 -0.32
N PRO A 95 -7.76 -13.76 -1.56
CA PRO A 95 -6.39 -14.22 -1.83
C PRO A 95 -5.40 -13.06 -1.99
N VAL A 96 -5.22 -12.27 -0.95
CA VAL A 96 -4.34 -11.10 -0.92
C VAL A 96 -3.28 -11.21 0.17
N MET A 97 -2.27 -10.35 0.10
CA MET A 97 -1.21 -10.20 1.09
C MET A 97 -1.25 -8.79 1.67
N LEU A 98 -1.00 -8.66 2.98
CA LEU A 98 -0.84 -7.35 3.62
C LEU A 98 0.43 -6.69 3.10
N CYS A 99 0.26 -5.60 2.37
CA CYS A 99 1.36 -4.83 1.78
C CYS A 99 0.90 -3.42 1.39
N TYR A 100 1.88 -2.57 1.09
CA TYR A 100 1.68 -1.28 0.41
C TYR A 100 2.55 -1.24 -0.84
N LEU A 101 2.17 -0.45 -1.82
CA LEU A 101 2.95 -0.25 -3.04
C LEU A 101 3.05 1.24 -3.34
N VAL A 102 4.27 1.70 -3.63
CA VAL A 102 4.52 3.05 -4.14
C VAL A 102 5.14 2.92 -5.53
N ILE A 103 4.52 3.56 -6.51
CA ILE A 103 4.97 3.58 -7.90
C ILE A 103 5.45 4.99 -8.21
N THR A 104 6.66 5.09 -8.78
CA THR A 104 7.20 6.32 -9.36
C THR A 104 7.37 6.16 -10.87
N HIS A 105 7.87 7.19 -11.55
CA HIS A 105 8.14 7.09 -12.99
C HIS A 105 9.18 5.99 -13.32
N ASN A 106 10.13 5.74 -12.43
CA ASN A 106 11.27 4.86 -12.73
C ASN A 106 11.38 3.65 -11.79
N GLU A 107 10.82 3.73 -10.59
CA GLU A 107 10.99 2.75 -9.52
C GLU A 107 9.65 2.31 -8.96
N ASN A 108 9.65 1.17 -8.30
CA ASN A 108 8.50 0.67 -7.54
C ASN A 108 9.00 0.20 -6.18
N HIS A 109 8.25 0.46 -5.13
CA HIS A 109 8.59 0.10 -3.76
C HIS A 109 7.44 -0.67 -3.14
N ILE A 110 7.66 -1.94 -2.80
CA ILE A 110 6.68 -2.75 -2.09
C ILE A 110 7.09 -2.90 -0.62
N PHE A 111 6.13 -2.66 0.27
CA PHE A 111 6.29 -2.77 1.73
C PHE A 111 5.54 -3.99 2.20
N ILE A 112 6.27 -5.05 2.53
CA ILE A 112 5.71 -6.38 2.82
C ILE A 112 6.66 -7.17 3.72
N ASP A 113 6.16 -8.14 4.46
CA ASP A 113 7.02 -9.13 5.12
C ASP A 113 7.68 -10.03 4.04
N GLU A 114 8.99 -9.88 3.84
CA GLU A 114 9.75 -10.60 2.81
C GLU A 114 9.70 -12.13 2.98
N ASN A 115 9.47 -12.63 4.20
CA ASN A 115 9.35 -14.06 4.46
C ASN A 115 8.13 -14.70 3.77
N LYS A 116 7.18 -13.90 3.31
CA LYS A 116 6.01 -14.35 2.55
C LYS A 116 6.27 -14.51 1.05
N LEU A 117 7.38 -13.97 0.55
CA LEU A 117 7.70 -13.98 -0.86
C LEU A 117 8.31 -15.33 -1.27
N ASP A 118 7.92 -15.83 -2.43
CA ASP A 118 8.56 -16.95 -3.08
C ASP A 118 9.61 -16.47 -4.12
N GLU A 119 10.37 -17.40 -4.68
CA GLU A 119 11.40 -17.07 -5.66
C GLU A 119 10.83 -16.49 -6.97
N GLN A 120 9.62 -16.90 -7.36
CA GLN A 120 8.97 -16.37 -8.57
C GLN A 120 8.54 -14.93 -8.38
N MET A 121 7.97 -14.57 -7.21
CA MET A 121 7.66 -13.19 -6.87
C MET A 121 8.92 -12.34 -6.82
N LEU A 122 9.99 -12.81 -6.18
CA LEU A 122 11.26 -12.10 -6.12
C LEU A 122 11.90 -11.92 -7.51
N ALA A 123 11.78 -12.90 -8.40
CA ALA A 123 12.22 -12.77 -9.79
C ALA A 123 11.40 -11.69 -10.53
N ASN A 124 10.07 -11.75 -10.43
CA ASN A 124 9.19 -10.75 -11.02
C ASN A 124 9.47 -9.34 -10.49
N PHE A 125 9.78 -9.20 -9.21
CA PHE A 125 10.12 -7.91 -8.61
C PHE A 125 11.45 -7.37 -9.17
N ARG A 126 12.49 -8.21 -9.28
CA ARG A 126 13.77 -7.81 -9.90
C ARG A 126 13.59 -7.36 -11.35
N GLU A 127 12.83 -8.10 -12.15
CA GLU A 127 12.55 -7.78 -13.56
C GLU A 127 11.79 -6.46 -13.74
N ASN A 128 11.00 -6.06 -12.75
CA ASN A 128 10.16 -4.87 -12.80
C ASN A 128 10.67 -3.72 -11.92
N ALA A 129 11.94 -3.75 -11.52
CA ALA A 129 12.56 -2.71 -10.66
C ALA A 129 11.74 -2.42 -9.40
N VAL A 130 11.29 -3.47 -8.71
CA VAL A 130 10.54 -3.38 -7.44
C VAL A 130 11.50 -3.61 -6.28
N ALA A 131 11.72 -2.58 -5.48
CA ALA A 131 12.45 -2.67 -4.21
C ALA A 131 11.52 -3.19 -3.11
N VAL A 132 12.00 -4.15 -2.33
CA VAL A 132 11.26 -4.72 -1.19
C VAL A 132 11.71 -4.04 0.09
N HIS A 133 10.75 -3.62 0.91
CA HIS A 133 10.95 -2.97 2.20
C HIS A 133 10.13 -3.68 3.28
N ALA A 134 10.51 -3.54 4.55
CA ALA A 134 9.70 -4.04 5.65
C ALA A 134 8.32 -3.36 5.68
N TYR A 135 7.30 -4.10 6.10
CA TYR A 135 5.90 -3.69 6.02
C TYR A 135 5.63 -2.30 6.60
N ASP A 136 6.22 -1.99 7.78
CA ASP A 136 5.98 -0.72 8.47
C ASP A 136 6.88 0.43 7.97
N ASP A 137 7.86 0.17 7.11
CA ASP A 137 8.77 1.20 6.57
C ASP A 137 8.03 2.21 5.69
N ILE A 138 6.82 1.92 5.24
CA ILE A 138 5.97 2.84 4.47
C ILE A 138 5.82 4.20 5.17
N TYR A 139 5.68 4.22 6.50
CA TYR A 139 5.48 5.46 7.28
C TYR A 139 6.74 6.34 7.33
N ALA A 140 7.92 5.74 7.26
CA ALA A 140 9.17 6.48 7.14
C ALA A 140 9.42 6.91 5.69
N PHE A 141 9.10 6.03 4.73
CA PHE A 141 9.28 6.29 3.30
C PHE A 141 8.46 7.49 2.81
N VAL A 142 7.19 7.59 3.17
CA VAL A 142 6.34 8.70 2.70
C VAL A 142 6.83 10.06 3.16
N LYS A 143 7.55 10.15 4.28
CA LYS A 143 8.20 11.39 4.74
C LYS A 143 9.37 11.84 3.86
N THR A 144 9.90 10.95 3.02
CA THR A 144 10.99 11.27 2.11
C THR A 144 10.50 11.80 0.76
N ILE A 145 9.19 11.73 0.51
CA ILE A 145 8.58 12.26 -0.72
C ILE A 145 8.70 13.78 -0.69
N PRO A 146 9.23 14.40 -1.76
CA PRO A 146 9.39 15.86 -1.82
C PRO A 146 8.07 16.60 -1.62
N ALA A 147 8.10 17.74 -0.93
CA ALA A 147 6.90 18.54 -0.64
C ALA A 147 6.21 19.11 -1.90
N ASP A 148 6.93 19.20 -3.02
CA ASP A 148 6.40 19.62 -4.32
C ASP A 148 5.93 18.43 -5.18
N ALA A 149 6.00 17.21 -4.68
CA ALA A 149 5.53 16.03 -5.39
C ALA A 149 4.01 16.01 -5.53
N CYS A 150 3.53 15.62 -6.71
CA CYS A 150 2.12 15.32 -6.92
C CYS A 150 1.89 13.83 -6.60
N VAL A 151 1.19 13.55 -5.50
CA VAL A 151 0.93 12.19 -5.02
C VAL A 151 -0.49 11.76 -5.34
N MET A 152 -0.63 10.72 -6.14
CA MET A 152 -1.91 10.07 -6.42
C MET A 152 -2.19 8.98 -5.38
N LEU A 153 -3.37 9.03 -4.76
CA LEU A 153 -3.83 8.03 -3.80
C LEU A 153 -5.36 8.03 -3.68
N ASN A 154 -5.93 6.96 -3.13
CA ASN A 154 -7.36 6.88 -2.85
C ASN A 154 -7.64 7.19 -1.37
N THR A 155 -8.17 8.39 -1.09
CA THR A 155 -8.50 8.85 0.27
C THR A 155 -9.56 7.98 0.98
N GLY A 156 -10.38 7.26 0.22
CA GLY A 156 -11.39 6.33 0.76
C GLY A 156 -10.80 5.01 1.26
N VAL A 157 -9.53 4.70 0.93
CA VAL A 157 -8.87 3.44 1.29
C VAL A 157 -7.62 3.68 2.14
N VAL A 158 -6.78 4.65 1.78
CA VAL A 158 -5.53 4.96 2.48
C VAL A 158 -5.77 5.27 3.95
N ASN A 159 -4.91 4.75 4.83
CA ASN A 159 -4.97 5.09 6.25
C ASN A 159 -4.47 6.52 6.50
N TYR A 160 -5.01 7.15 7.54
CA TYR A 160 -4.74 8.54 7.86
C TYR A 160 -3.27 8.82 8.22
N ALA A 161 -2.57 7.85 8.82
CA ALA A 161 -1.17 8.02 9.20
C ALA A 161 -0.25 8.18 7.97
N ILE A 162 -0.57 7.55 6.82
CA ILE A 162 0.17 7.76 5.58
C ILE A 162 0.00 9.21 5.10
N THR A 163 -1.23 9.70 5.06
CA THR A 163 -1.49 11.07 4.56
C THR A 163 -1.03 12.17 5.51
N GLN A 164 -0.93 11.91 6.81
CA GLN A 164 -0.33 12.85 7.76
C GLN A 164 1.19 12.98 7.62
N ASN A 165 1.85 12.00 7.01
CA ASN A 165 3.29 11.95 6.84
C ASN A 165 3.74 12.41 5.44
N LEU A 166 2.80 12.71 4.54
CA LEU A 166 3.03 13.37 3.25
C LEU A 166 3.10 14.89 3.41
#